data_e95c68bf0a0d6562b71be0f285b215c4
#
_entry.id   e95c68bf0a0d6562b71be0f285b215c4
#
_cell.length_a   1.000
_cell.length_b   1.000
_cell.length_c   1.000
_cell.angle_alpha   90.00
_cell.angle_beta   90.00
_cell.angle_gamma   90.00
#
_symmetry.space_group_name_H-M   'P 1'
#
loop_
_entity.id
_entity.type
_entity.pdbx_description
1 polymer ?
#
loop_
_entity_poly.entity_id
_entity_poly.type
_entity_poly.pdbx_seq_one_letter_code
_entity_poly.pdbx_strand_id
1 'polypeptide(L)'
;MTILLACIAISYSLFSGIKASMLTDAIQMVFMLVACSLFVIFGVRNTGTQGIIQGLSGISGDCTTLFSGKGVEIFLAFGLPTTIGLLSGPFGDQSFWQRAFAVKKEKLGRAFLLGAVLFAVVPLSMGILGFMGAGAGYQAQNLGIINFELIRHFFPSWAVLPFLFMIVSGLLSTVDSNLCAVSSLTTDIAGGKDIRKTRAAMAVLLITGILIANIPGITVTHLFLFYGTLRASTLLPTVMTLKGVRLNAKGIITGVVAALAVGLPVFAYGSVLNSGPYKTLGSLLTVLLSGLIALAASGKERHYAR
;
A
#
# COMPACT_ATOMS: atom_id res chain seq x y z
N MET A 1 -11.70 -4.30 18.37
CA MET A 1 -11.87 -3.34 17.25
C MET A 1 -11.65 -4.01 15.89
N THR A 2 -10.55 -4.70 15.66
CA THR A 2 -10.23 -5.41 14.40
C THR A 2 -11.33 -6.35 13.92
N ILE A 3 -11.86 -7.21 14.83
CA ILE A 3 -12.95 -8.14 14.52
C ILE A 3 -14.22 -7.40 14.08
N LEU A 4 -14.59 -6.32 14.77
CA LEU A 4 -15.76 -5.52 14.42
C LEU A 4 -15.65 -4.93 13.01
N LEU A 5 -14.52 -4.31 12.68
CA LEU A 5 -14.27 -3.76 11.35
C LEU A 5 -14.29 -4.85 10.28
N ALA A 6 -13.71 -6.01 10.57
CA ALA A 6 -13.71 -7.16 9.70
C ALA A 6 -15.13 -7.68 9.44
N CYS A 7 -15.97 -7.79 10.48
CA CYS A 7 -17.39 -8.19 10.34
C CYS A 7 -18.19 -7.17 9.52
N ILE A 8 -17.98 -5.89 9.72
CA ILE A 8 -18.63 -4.85 8.91
C ILE A 8 -18.22 -4.98 7.44
N ALA A 9 -16.92 -5.09 7.13
CA ALA A 9 -16.43 -5.20 5.77
C ALA A 9 -17.00 -6.44 5.07
N ILE A 10 -16.97 -7.61 5.72
CA ILE A 10 -17.44 -8.85 5.09
C ILE A 10 -18.96 -8.85 4.90
N SER A 11 -19.72 -8.20 5.80
CA SER A 11 -21.19 -8.23 5.76
C SER A 11 -21.76 -7.65 4.47
N TYR A 12 -21.22 -6.54 3.97
CA TYR A 12 -21.69 -5.97 2.71
C TYR A 12 -20.97 -6.51 1.48
N SER A 13 -19.68 -6.88 1.60
CA SER A 13 -18.92 -7.44 0.48
C SER A 13 -19.45 -8.80 0.02
N LEU A 14 -19.97 -9.64 0.96
CA LEU A 14 -20.57 -10.94 0.64
C LEU A 14 -21.85 -10.83 -0.20
N PHE A 15 -22.60 -9.74 -0.09
CA PHE A 15 -23.91 -9.60 -0.74
C PHE A 15 -23.85 -8.79 -2.03
N SER A 16 -23.01 -7.80 -2.12
CA SER A 16 -23.08 -6.79 -3.18
C SER A 16 -21.87 -6.77 -4.13
N GLY A 17 -20.77 -7.41 -3.77
CA GLY A 17 -19.58 -7.54 -4.61
C GLY A 17 -18.96 -6.19 -5.03
N ILE A 18 -18.26 -6.18 -6.17
CA ILE A 18 -17.46 -5.04 -6.63
C ILE A 18 -18.28 -3.75 -6.88
N LYS A 19 -19.57 -3.84 -7.23
CA LYS A 19 -20.37 -2.63 -7.47
C LYS A 19 -20.62 -1.83 -6.21
N ALA A 20 -20.92 -2.51 -5.10
CA ALA A 20 -21.09 -1.83 -3.81
C ALA A 20 -19.77 -1.30 -3.30
N SER A 21 -18.68 -2.08 -3.42
CA SER A 21 -17.34 -1.64 -3.08
C SER A 21 -16.97 -0.34 -3.81
N MET A 22 -17.16 -0.26 -5.12
CA MET A 22 -16.88 0.96 -5.88
C MET A 22 -17.73 2.16 -5.47
N LEU A 23 -19.00 1.95 -5.09
CA LEU A 23 -19.88 3.03 -4.64
C LEU A 23 -19.47 3.53 -3.26
N THR A 24 -19.21 2.61 -2.33
CA THR A 24 -18.74 2.98 -0.98
C THR A 24 -17.38 3.66 -1.04
N ASP A 25 -16.44 3.17 -1.86
CA ASP A 25 -15.14 3.79 -2.09
C ASP A 25 -15.28 5.25 -2.60
N ALA A 26 -16.21 5.50 -3.53
CA ALA A 26 -16.44 6.84 -4.06
C ALA A 26 -16.94 7.81 -2.97
N ILE A 27 -17.90 7.39 -2.15
CA ILE A 27 -18.43 8.20 -1.04
C ILE A 27 -17.33 8.45 0.01
N GLN A 28 -16.60 7.41 0.39
CA GLN A 28 -15.50 7.50 1.35
C GLN A 28 -14.38 8.40 0.84
N MET A 29 -14.04 8.34 -0.44
CA MET A 29 -13.03 9.22 -1.05
C MET A 29 -13.44 10.69 -0.96
N VAL A 30 -14.69 11.04 -1.30
CA VAL A 30 -15.19 12.41 -1.18
C VAL A 30 -15.07 12.89 0.27
N PHE A 31 -15.50 12.08 1.23
CA PHE A 31 -15.36 12.39 2.64
C PHE A 31 -13.89 12.60 3.06
N MET A 32 -13.00 11.70 2.66
CA MET A 32 -11.57 11.80 2.96
C MET A 32 -10.95 13.08 2.39
N LEU A 33 -11.28 13.44 1.14
CA LEU A 33 -10.78 14.67 0.50
C LEU A 33 -11.24 15.93 1.24
N VAL A 34 -12.51 15.98 1.64
CA VAL A 34 -13.07 17.10 2.43
C VAL A 34 -12.38 17.18 3.80
N ALA A 35 -12.27 16.06 4.51
CA ALA A 35 -11.63 16.02 5.82
C ALA A 35 -10.15 16.44 5.74
N CYS A 36 -9.38 15.91 4.78
CA CYS A 36 -7.98 16.28 4.56
C CYS A 36 -7.83 17.78 4.27
N SER A 37 -8.70 18.34 3.40
CA SER A 37 -8.67 19.77 3.08
C SER A 37 -8.93 20.63 4.32
N LEU A 38 -9.91 20.25 5.14
CA LEU A 38 -10.20 20.93 6.39
C LEU A 38 -9.01 20.87 7.36
N PHE A 39 -8.40 19.71 7.55
CA PHE A 39 -7.23 19.55 8.42
C PHE A 39 -6.05 20.40 7.97
N VAL A 40 -5.75 20.44 6.65
CA VAL A 40 -4.69 21.30 6.13
C VAL A 40 -5.00 22.79 6.35
N ILE A 41 -6.23 23.23 6.03
CA ILE A 41 -6.64 24.63 6.22
C ILE A 41 -6.53 25.04 7.70
N PHE A 42 -7.04 24.23 8.61
CA PHE A 42 -6.93 24.50 10.04
C PHE A 42 -5.49 24.46 10.53
N GLY A 43 -4.70 23.48 10.07
CA GLY A 43 -3.29 23.38 10.41
C GLY A 43 -2.49 24.61 10.00
N VAL A 44 -2.67 25.07 8.74
CA VAL A 44 -2.03 26.29 8.23
C VAL A 44 -2.47 27.53 9.01
N ARG A 45 -3.76 27.61 9.39
CA ARG A 45 -4.26 28.73 10.21
C ARG A 45 -3.64 28.77 11.60
N ASN A 46 -3.44 27.63 12.22
CA ASN A 46 -2.97 27.55 13.62
C ASN A 46 -1.45 27.73 13.76
N THR A 47 -0.66 27.14 12.83
CA THR A 47 0.82 27.17 12.90
C THR A 47 1.47 28.18 11.97
N GLY A 48 0.70 28.72 11.02
CA GLY A 48 1.23 29.56 9.94
C GLY A 48 2.05 28.76 8.93
N THR A 49 2.29 29.36 7.77
CA THR A 49 3.11 28.75 6.71
C THR A 49 4.58 28.62 7.13
N GLN A 50 5.09 29.54 7.95
CA GLN A 50 6.47 29.49 8.45
C GLN A 50 6.71 28.27 9.34
N GLY A 51 5.78 27.91 10.22
CA GLY A 51 5.90 26.70 11.05
C GLY A 51 5.98 25.43 10.21
N ILE A 52 5.21 25.35 9.12
CA ILE A 52 5.28 24.20 8.19
C ILE A 52 6.62 24.16 7.46
N ILE A 53 7.14 25.33 6.99
CA ILE A 53 8.42 25.42 6.30
C ILE A 53 9.57 25.02 7.25
N GLN A 54 9.55 25.49 8.51
CA GLN A 54 10.51 25.06 9.53
C GLN A 54 10.42 23.54 9.77
N GLY A 55 9.23 22.98 9.77
CA GLY A 55 9.02 21.56 9.94
C GLY A 55 9.55 20.68 8.83
N LEU A 56 9.80 21.22 7.62
CA LEU A 56 10.47 20.48 6.54
C LEU A 56 11.88 20.04 6.94
N SER A 57 12.54 20.77 7.84
CA SER A 57 13.84 20.40 8.39
C SER A 57 13.76 19.25 9.40
N GLY A 58 12.55 18.84 9.80
CA GLY A 58 12.32 17.89 10.89
C GLY A 58 12.65 18.48 12.25
N ILE A 59 12.39 17.73 13.32
CA ILE A 59 12.69 18.14 14.70
C ILE A 59 14.20 18.34 14.92
N SER A 60 15.03 17.55 14.22
CA SER A 60 16.50 17.62 14.32
C SER A 60 17.16 18.70 13.47
N GLY A 61 16.41 19.35 12.57
CA GLY A 61 16.96 20.37 11.66
C GLY A 61 17.70 19.83 10.43
N ASP A 62 17.95 18.52 10.33
CA ASP A 62 18.85 17.93 9.32
C ASP A 62 18.13 17.34 8.10
N CYS A 63 16.78 17.35 8.08
CA CYS A 63 16.00 16.61 7.07
C CYS A 63 15.88 17.32 5.71
N THR A 64 16.27 18.59 5.58
CA THR A 64 16.23 19.35 4.32
C THR A 64 17.33 18.96 3.34
N THR A 65 18.38 18.32 3.80
CA THR A 65 19.52 17.93 2.96
C THR A 65 19.36 16.48 2.53
N LEU A 66 18.81 16.26 1.32
CA LEU A 66 18.55 14.92 0.75
C LEU A 66 19.81 14.03 0.74
N PHE A 67 20.99 14.62 0.52
CA PHE A 67 22.26 13.93 0.46
C PHE A 67 23.05 13.95 1.78
N SER A 68 22.43 14.35 2.89
CA SER A 68 23.02 14.13 4.22
C SER A 68 23.03 12.64 4.55
N GLY A 69 23.95 12.20 5.43
CA GLY A 69 23.99 10.79 5.86
C GLY A 69 22.63 10.31 6.37
N LYS A 70 21.91 11.14 7.13
CA LYS A 70 20.58 10.84 7.66
C LYS A 70 19.51 10.83 6.57
N GLY A 71 19.58 11.74 5.59
CA GLY A 71 18.67 11.75 4.44
C GLY A 71 18.80 10.49 3.59
N VAL A 72 20.03 10.06 3.31
CA VAL A 72 20.32 8.81 2.59
C VAL A 72 19.84 7.60 3.39
N GLU A 73 20.05 7.57 4.70
CA GLU A 73 19.57 6.50 5.58
C GLU A 73 18.03 6.37 5.51
N ILE A 74 17.29 7.47 5.66
CA ILE A 74 15.83 7.50 5.56
C ILE A 74 15.37 7.07 4.17
N PHE A 75 16.03 7.55 3.12
CA PHE A 75 15.72 7.15 1.74
C PHE A 75 15.88 5.64 1.54
N LEU A 76 16.95 5.04 2.02
CA LEU A 76 17.20 3.60 1.91
C LEU A 76 16.32 2.78 2.86
N ALA A 77 16.01 3.29 4.06
CA ALA A 77 15.21 2.56 5.03
C ALA A 77 13.71 2.53 4.70
N PHE A 78 13.19 3.60 4.10
CA PHE A 78 11.76 3.78 3.86
C PHE A 78 11.44 4.23 2.43
N GLY A 79 12.12 5.26 1.92
CA GLY A 79 11.78 5.90 0.65
C GLY A 79 11.82 4.95 -0.55
N LEU A 80 12.95 4.29 -0.77
CA LEU A 80 13.15 3.41 -1.92
C LEU A 80 12.32 2.12 -1.84
N PRO A 81 12.25 1.40 -0.71
CA PRO A 81 11.35 0.24 -0.56
C PRO A 81 9.87 0.62 -0.75
N THR A 82 9.44 1.77 -0.21
CA THR A 82 8.07 2.28 -0.41
C THR A 82 7.79 2.57 -1.87
N THR A 83 8.71 3.25 -2.57
CA THR A 83 8.56 3.57 -3.99
C THR A 83 8.44 2.30 -4.84
N ILE A 84 9.30 1.30 -4.59
CA ILE A 84 9.24 0.00 -5.28
C ILE A 84 7.89 -0.68 -5.01
N GLY A 85 7.45 -0.71 -3.75
CA GLY A 85 6.19 -1.33 -3.36
C GLY A 85 4.97 -0.66 -3.98
N LEU A 86 4.93 0.67 -4.02
CA LEU A 86 3.84 1.44 -4.61
C LEU A 86 3.81 1.32 -6.14
N LEU A 87 4.97 1.39 -6.80
CA LEU A 87 5.07 1.15 -8.25
C LEU A 87 4.64 -0.25 -8.64
N SER A 88 4.89 -1.24 -7.78
CA SER A 88 4.51 -2.63 -8.02
C SER A 88 3.02 -2.89 -7.83
N GLY A 89 2.31 -2.03 -7.10
CA GLY A 89 0.89 -2.19 -6.79
C GLY A 89 0.02 -2.43 -8.02
N PRO A 90 -0.01 -1.54 -9.03
CA PRO A 90 -0.83 -1.71 -10.22
C PRO A 90 -0.53 -2.99 -11.02
N PHE A 91 0.66 -3.57 -10.87
CA PHE A 91 1.08 -4.76 -11.61
C PHE A 91 0.85 -6.05 -10.83
N GLY A 92 0.98 -6.03 -9.51
CA GLY A 92 0.94 -7.23 -8.67
C GLY A 92 -0.33 -7.40 -7.84
N ASP A 93 -1.23 -6.43 -7.85
CA ASP A 93 -2.41 -6.44 -6.98
C ASP A 93 -3.70 -6.59 -7.78
N GLN A 94 -4.42 -7.67 -7.53
CA GLN A 94 -5.69 -7.97 -8.18
C GLN A 94 -6.75 -6.87 -7.97
N SER A 95 -6.66 -6.11 -6.89
CA SER A 95 -7.60 -5.01 -6.63
C SER A 95 -7.54 -3.91 -7.71
N PHE A 96 -6.38 -3.69 -8.34
CA PHE A 96 -6.23 -2.79 -9.48
C PHE A 96 -6.80 -3.42 -10.77
N TRP A 97 -6.49 -4.70 -11.03
CA TRP A 97 -6.93 -5.38 -12.25
C TRP A 97 -8.45 -5.52 -12.32
N GLN A 98 -9.10 -5.92 -11.22
CA GLN A 98 -10.57 -6.02 -11.19
C GLN A 98 -11.27 -4.69 -11.46
N ARG A 99 -10.69 -3.57 -10.99
CA ARG A 99 -11.20 -2.22 -11.30
C ARG A 99 -10.91 -1.82 -12.74
N ALA A 100 -9.73 -2.17 -13.26
CA ALA A 100 -9.39 -1.92 -14.66
C ALA A 100 -10.37 -2.59 -15.62
N PHE A 101 -10.76 -3.85 -15.34
CA PHE A 101 -11.75 -4.57 -16.13
C PHE A 101 -13.19 -4.04 -15.97
N ALA A 102 -13.49 -3.36 -14.86
CA ALA A 102 -14.81 -2.75 -14.64
C ALA A 102 -15.00 -1.40 -15.36
N VAL A 103 -13.92 -0.79 -15.87
CA VAL A 103 -13.95 0.52 -16.54
C VAL A 103 -13.90 0.33 -18.06
N LYS A 104 -14.65 1.17 -18.80
CA LYS A 104 -14.58 1.20 -20.28
C LYS A 104 -13.15 1.51 -20.74
N LYS A 105 -12.66 0.76 -21.75
CA LYS A 105 -11.27 0.84 -22.24
C LYS A 105 -10.85 2.28 -22.61
N GLU A 106 -11.74 3.03 -23.25
CA GLU A 106 -11.48 4.41 -23.71
C GLU A 106 -11.31 5.39 -22.52
N LYS A 107 -11.88 5.07 -21.36
CA LYS A 107 -11.83 5.90 -20.15
C LYS A 107 -10.77 5.44 -19.13
N LEU A 108 -10.16 4.27 -19.35
CA LEU A 108 -9.27 3.63 -18.38
C LEU A 108 -8.09 4.52 -18.00
N GLY A 109 -7.36 5.07 -18.97
CA GLY A 109 -6.20 5.93 -18.70
C GLY A 109 -6.56 7.19 -17.89
N ARG A 110 -7.68 7.85 -18.25
CA ARG A 110 -8.15 9.03 -17.51
C ARG A 110 -8.61 8.68 -16.10
N ALA A 111 -9.30 7.56 -15.91
CA ALA A 111 -9.76 7.11 -14.60
C ALA A 111 -8.58 6.81 -13.67
N PHE A 112 -7.56 6.12 -14.16
CA PHE A 112 -6.37 5.80 -13.36
C PHE A 112 -5.50 7.04 -13.07
N LEU A 113 -5.36 7.96 -14.04
CA LEU A 113 -4.64 9.21 -13.80
C LEU A 113 -5.35 10.08 -12.75
N LEU A 114 -6.66 10.25 -12.87
CA LEU A 114 -7.43 10.99 -11.88
C LEU A 114 -7.37 10.31 -10.50
N GLY A 115 -7.48 8.99 -10.46
CA GLY A 115 -7.33 8.20 -9.23
C GLY A 115 -5.98 8.39 -8.58
N ALA A 116 -4.89 8.43 -9.35
CA ALA A 116 -3.54 8.68 -8.83
C ALA A 116 -3.40 10.08 -8.22
N VAL A 117 -3.95 11.12 -8.88
CA VAL A 117 -3.95 12.49 -8.35
C VAL A 117 -4.77 12.59 -7.06
N LEU A 118 -5.98 12.03 -7.05
CA LEU A 118 -6.84 12.04 -5.86
C LEU A 118 -6.23 11.23 -4.71
N PHE A 119 -5.59 10.09 -5.01
CA PHE A 119 -4.89 9.29 -4.00
C PHE A 119 -3.77 10.09 -3.32
N ALA A 120 -3.03 10.92 -4.07
CA ALA A 120 -1.92 11.69 -3.52
C ALA A 120 -2.37 12.73 -2.47
N VAL A 121 -3.61 13.21 -2.53
CA VAL A 121 -4.12 14.25 -1.61
C VAL A 121 -4.06 13.80 -0.15
N VAL A 122 -4.47 12.55 0.15
CA VAL A 122 -4.53 12.06 1.53
C VAL A 122 -3.14 11.97 2.18
N PRO A 123 -2.15 11.24 1.60
CA PRO A 123 -0.82 11.15 2.21
C PRO A 123 -0.09 12.49 2.24
N LEU A 124 -0.27 13.37 1.23
CA LEU A 124 0.31 14.70 1.26
C LEU A 124 -0.28 15.56 2.38
N SER A 125 -1.59 15.53 2.57
CA SER A 125 -2.26 16.25 3.66
C SER A 125 -1.79 15.76 5.02
N MET A 126 -1.67 14.46 5.22
CA MET A 126 -1.15 13.89 6.46
C MET A 126 0.34 14.21 6.67
N GLY A 127 1.12 14.28 5.60
CA GLY A 127 2.51 14.74 5.63
C GLY A 127 2.64 16.20 6.05
N ILE A 128 1.78 17.09 5.54
CA ILE A 128 1.73 18.51 5.94
C ILE A 128 1.45 18.64 7.44
N LEU A 129 0.52 17.84 7.99
CA LEU A 129 0.29 17.81 9.45
C LEU A 129 1.54 17.35 10.20
N GLY A 130 2.29 16.39 9.68
CA GLY A 130 3.57 15.96 10.25
C GLY A 130 4.60 17.09 10.27
N PHE A 131 4.73 17.85 9.17
CA PHE A 131 5.61 19.03 9.12
C PHE A 131 5.16 20.13 10.10
N MET A 132 3.87 20.36 10.22
CA MET A 132 3.31 21.27 11.21
C MET A 132 3.74 20.87 12.64
N GLY A 133 3.60 19.60 12.99
CA GLY A 133 4.02 19.10 14.30
C GLY A 133 5.54 19.25 14.53
N ALA A 134 6.35 18.94 13.52
CA ALA A 134 7.79 19.08 13.58
C ALA A 134 8.22 20.56 13.75
N GLY A 135 7.60 21.48 12.99
CA GLY A 135 7.87 22.90 13.10
C GLY A 135 7.44 23.53 14.43
N ALA A 136 6.42 22.96 15.07
CA ALA A 136 6.01 23.32 16.43
C ALA A 136 6.86 22.65 17.52
N GLY A 137 7.86 21.83 17.16
CA GLY A 137 8.70 21.10 18.12
C GLY A 137 7.96 19.98 18.85
N TYR A 138 6.82 19.50 18.33
CA TYR A 138 6.03 18.44 18.96
C TYR A 138 6.75 17.11 18.94
N GLN A 139 6.98 16.54 20.11
CA GLN A 139 7.57 15.22 20.27
C GLN A 139 6.46 14.18 20.45
N ALA A 140 6.28 13.31 19.45
CA ALA A 140 5.28 12.27 19.49
C ALA A 140 5.62 11.21 20.55
N GLN A 141 4.63 10.78 21.30
CA GLN A 141 4.76 9.66 22.24
C GLN A 141 4.82 8.33 21.47
N ASN A 142 4.07 8.23 20.37
CA ASN A 142 4.07 7.07 19.51
C ASN A 142 4.00 7.48 18.03
N LEU A 143 5.11 7.28 17.32
CA LEU A 143 5.21 7.59 15.88
C LEU A 143 4.16 6.87 15.03
N GLY A 144 3.68 5.71 15.45
CA GLY A 144 2.65 4.95 14.71
C GLY A 144 1.28 5.63 14.67
N ILE A 145 1.01 6.56 15.59
CA ILE A 145 -0.25 7.32 15.69
C ILE A 145 -0.04 8.82 15.68
N ILE A 146 1.10 9.28 15.18
CA ILE A 146 1.49 10.70 15.23
C ILE A 146 0.40 11.65 14.71
N ASN A 147 -0.25 11.34 13.59
CA ASN A 147 -1.31 12.19 13.05
C ASN A 147 -2.51 12.31 14.00
N PHE A 148 -2.84 11.26 14.73
CA PHE A 148 -3.87 11.30 15.76
C PHE A 148 -3.46 12.19 16.94
N GLU A 149 -2.22 12.06 17.40
CA GLU A 149 -1.68 12.90 18.48
C GLU A 149 -1.67 14.37 18.08
N LEU A 150 -1.26 14.70 16.85
CA LEU A 150 -1.28 16.06 16.30
C LEU A 150 -2.70 16.64 16.23
N ILE A 151 -3.67 15.86 15.73
CA ILE A 151 -5.07 16.30 15.69
C ILE A 151 -5.59 16.56 17.10
N ARG A 152 -5.28 15.69 18.06
CA ARG A 152 -5.71 15.86 19.44
C ARG A 152 -5.08 17.06 20.13
N HIS A 153 -3.83 17.39 19.77
CA HIS A 153 -3.09 18.47 20.41
C HIS A 153 -3.35 19.85 19.82
N PHE A 154 -3.39 19.95 18.48
CA PHE A 154 -3.45 21.25 17.80
C PHE A 154 -4.85 21.63 17.30
N PHE A 155 -5.82 20.72 17.33
CA PHE A 155 -7.14 20.95 16.78
C PHE A 155 -8.22 20.94 17.89
N PRO A 156 -9.39 21.57 17.63
CA PRO A 156 -10.51 21.47 18.53
C PRO A 156 -10.97 20.01 18.73
N SER A 157 -11.51 19.68 19.90
CA SER A 157 -11.89 18.29 20.25
C SER A 157 -12.83 17.62 19.25
N TRP A 158 -13.68 18.37 18.55
CA TRP A 158 -14.56 17.84 17.52
C TRP A 158 -13.82 17.27 16.31
N ALA A 159 -12.59 17.72 16.04
CA ALA A 159 -11.78 17.29 14.89
C ALA A 159 -11.35 15.80 14.99
N VAL A 160 -11.32 15.26 16.19
CA VAL A 160 -10.96 13.86 16.44
C VAL A 160 -11.94 12.91 15.77
N LEU A 161 -13.24 13.21 15.80
CA LEU A 161 -14.27 12.33 15.25
C LEU A 161 -14.18 12.20 13.70
N PRO A 162 -14.14 13.28 12.91
CA PRO A 162 -13.91 13.20 11.47
C PRO A 162 -12.59 12.51 11.11
N PHE A 163 -11.54 12.72 11.90
CA PHE A 163 -10.24 12.06 11.68
C PHE A 163 -10.34 10.55 11.86
N LEU A 164 -10.97 10.08 12.94
CA LEU A 164 -11.20 8.66 13.17
C LEU A 164 -12.08 8.04 12.07
N PHE A 165 -13.11 8.77 11.65
CA PHE A 165 -13.97 8.34 10.54
C PHE A 165 -13.21 8.21 9.23
N MET A 166 -12.27 9.12 8.95
CA MET A 166 -11.40 9.08 7.79
C MET A 166 -10.49 7.83 7.80
N ILE A 167 -9.88 7.51 8.96
CA ILE A 167 -9.04 6.32 9.11
C ILE A 167 -9.89 5.06 8.91
N VAL A 168 -11.03 4.96 9.57
CA VAL A 168 -11.93 3.80 9.47
C VAL A 168 -12.42 3.62 8.03
N SER A 169 -12.76 4.69 7.34
CA SER A 169 -13.16 4.66 5.92
C SER A 169 -12.06 4.08 5.03
N GLY A 170 -10.81 4.53 5.20
CA GLY A 170 -9.67 4.01 4.44
C GLY A 170 -9.39 2.54 4.72
N LEU A 171 -9.49 2.12 5.97
CA LEU A 171 -9.32 0.71 6.37
C LEU A 171 -10.42 -0.17 5.76
N LEU A 172 -11.69 0.23 5.86
CA LEU A 172 -12.83 -0.52 5.31
C LEU A 172 -12.73 -0.65 3.79
N SER A 173 -12.39 0.43 3.07
CA SER A 173 -12.18 0.42 1.62
C SER A 173 -11.09 -0.57 1.21
N THR A 174 -9.98 -0.62 1.97
CA THR A 174 -8.89 -1.55 1.68
C THR A 174 -9.30 -2.99 1.91
N VAL A 175 -9.95 -3.30 3.04
CA VAL A 175 -10.41 -4.67 3.36
C VAL A 175 -11.42 -5.15 2.32
N ASP A 176 -12.43 -4.35 2.01
CA ASP A 176 -13.46 -4.64 1.03
C ASP A 176 -12.88 -4.92 -0.36
N SER A 177 -11.97 -4.07 -0.82
CA SER A 177 -11.28 -4.24 -2.10
C SER A 177 -10.51 -5.55 -2.19
N ASN A 178 -9.83 -5.94 -1.11
CA ASN A 178 -9.09 -7.20 -1.06
C ASN A 178 -10.03 -8.41 -0.99
N LEU A 179 -11.16 -8.32 -0.28
CA LEU A 179 -12.19 -9.37 -0.28
C LEU A 179 -12.76 -9.59 -1.68
N CYS A 180 -13.07 -8.52 -2.40
CA CYS A 180 -13.51 -8.60 -3.79
C CYS A 180 -12.43 -9.19 -4.72
N ALA A 181 -11.15 -8.84 -4.50
CA ALA A 181 -10.03 -9.36 -5.27
C ALA A 181 -9.86 -10.87 -5.08
N VAL A 182 -9.91 -11.37 -3.84
CA VAL A 182 -9.86 -12.80 -3.54
C VAL A 182 -11.07 -13.53 -4.12
N SER A 183 -12.24 -12.92 -4.07
CA SER A 183 -13.45 -13.46 -4.70
C SER A 183 -13.24 -13.69 -6.20
N SER A 184 -12.71 -12.72 -6.94
CA SER A 184 -12.46 -12.84 -8.37
C SER A 184 -11.40 -13.89 -8.67
N LEU A 185 -10.28 -13.90 -7.96
CA LEU A 185 -9.20 -14.88 -8.13
C LEU A 185 -9.67 -16.31 -7.85
N THR A 186 -10.48 -16.50 -6.81
CA THR A 186 -11.02 -17.83 -6.48
C THR A 186 -11.93 -18.34 -7.60
N THR A 187 -12.73 -17.46 -8.20
CA THR A 187 -13.61 -17.82 -9.33
C THR A 187 -12.77 -18.23 -10.54
N ASP A 188 -11.69 -17.51 -10.84
CA ASP A 188 -10.80 -17.80 -11.97
C ASP A 188 -10.04 -19.12 -11.78
N ILE A 189 -9.47 -19.34 -10.59
CA ILE A 189 -8.66 -20.54 -10.28
C ILE A 189 -9.54 -21.80 -10.16
N ALA A 190 -10.70 -21.68 -9.53
CA ALA A 190 -11.60 -22.82 -9.34
C ALA A 190 -12.38 -23.23 -10.58
N GLY A 191 -12.26 -22.46 -11.68
CA GLY A 191 -12.92 -22.77 -12.96
C GLY A 191 -14.45 -22.77 -12.91
N GLY A 192 -15.06 -22.05 -11.97
CA GLY A 192 -16.51 -22.06 -11.82
C GLY A 192 -17.07 -20.96 -10.91
N LYS A 193 -18.39 -20.77 -10.99
CA LYS A 193 -19.15 -19.79 -10.19
C LYS A 193 -19.60 -20.37 -8.84
N ASP A 194 -18.76 -21.14 -8.17
CA ASP A 194 -19.09 -21.71 -6.86
C ASP A 194 -18.98 -20.65 -5.76
N ILE A 195 -20.10 -20.04 -5.43
CA ILE A 195 -20.22 -19.01 -4.38
C ILE A 195 -19.71 -19.50 -3.02
N ARG A 196 -19.83 -20.80 -2.72
CA ARG A 196 -19.36 -21.33 -1.42
C ARG A 196 -17.85 -21.28 -1.31
N LYS A 197 -17.14 -21.68 -2.36
CA LYS A 197 -15.66 -21.61 -2.41
C LYS A 197 -15.17 -20.15 -2.31
N THR A 198 -15.82 -19.25 -3.03
CA THR A 198 -15.52 -17.83 -3.01
C THR A 198 -15.71 -17.23 -1.61
N ARG A 199 -16.83 -17.51 -0.95
CA ARG A 199 -17.09 -17.05 0.42
C ARG A 199 -16.12 -17.64 1.43
N ALA A 200 -15.77 -18.92 1.28
CA ALA A 200 -14.76 -19.57 2.11
C ALA A 200 -13.39 -18.90 1.96
N ALA A 201 -12.95 -18.59 0.74
CA ALA A 201 -11.69 -17.90 0.48
C ALA A 201 -11.67 -16.48 1.11
N MET A 202 -12.77 -15.73 1.03
CA MET A 202 -12.90 -14.42 1.69
C MET A 202 -12.80 -14.56 3.21
N ALA A 203 -13.45 -15.56 3.81
CA ALA A 203 -13.39 -15.83 5.23
C ALA A 203 -11.96 -16.23 5.68
N VAL A 204 -11.28 -17.08 4.92
CA VAL A 204 -9.88 -17.47 5.19
C VAL A 204 -8.96 -16.25 5.15
N LEU A 205 -9.08 -15.39 4.12
CA LEU A 205 -8.29 -14.17 4.04
C LEU A 205 -8.51 -13.28 5.27
N LEU A 206 -9.77 -13.09 5.66
CA LEU A 206 -10.13 -12.23 6.78
C LEU A 206 -9.57 -12.77 8.12
N ILE A 207 -9.75 -14.07 8.37
CA ILE A 207 -9.21 -14.73 9.57
C ILE A 207 -7.69 -14.60 9.61
N THR A 208 -7.02 -14.88 8.50
CA THR A 208 -5.56 -14.72 8.39
C THR A 208 -5.13 -13.28 8.65
N GLY A 209 -5.85 -12.31 8.10
CA GLY A 209 -5.59 -10.89 8.35
C GLY A 209 -5.76 -10.51 9.83
N ILE A 210 -6.81 -11.00 10.50
CA ILE A 210 -7.03 -10.78 11.93
C ILE A 210 -5.89 -11.39 12.75
N LEU A 211 -5.46 -12.61 12.43
CA LEU A 211 -4.36 -13.27 13.14
C LEU A 211 -3.06 -12.46 12.99
N ILE A 212 -2.70 -12.06 11.79
CA ILE A 212 -1.49 -11.25 11.52
C ILE A 212 -1.56 -9.90 12.23
N ALA A 213 -2.71 -9.22 12.19
CA ALA A 213 -2.90 -7.91 12.82
C ALA A 213 -2.77 -7.94 14.35
N ASN A 214 -2.90 -9.09 14.98
CA ASN A 214 -2.79 -9.26 16.42
C ASN A 214 -1.45 -9.88 16.87
N ILE A 215 -0.48 -10.06 15.97
CA ILE A 215 0.87 -10.53 16.35
C ILE A 215 1.58 -9.41 17.13
N PRO A 216 2.02 -9.65 18.38
CA PRO A 216 2.71 -8.67 19.17
C PRO A 216 4.03 -8.21 18.52
N GLY A 217 4.32 -6.91 18.60
CA GLY A 217 5.57 -6.33 18.10
C GLY A 217 5.63 -6.03 16.60
N ILE A 218 4.63 -6.42 15.81
CA ILE A 218 4.56 -6.04 14.40
C ILE A 218 3.96 -4.63 14.27
N THR A 219 4.72 -3.73 13.65
CA THR A 219 4.24 -2.37 13.35
C THR A 219 3.56 -2.31 11.98
N VAL A 220 2.65 -1.36 11.80
CA VAL A 220 1.98 -1.10 10.51
C VAL A 220 3.02 -0.80 9.42
N THR A 221 4.09 -0.06 9.76
CA THR A 221 5.18 0.24 8.82
C THR A 221 5.89 -1.03 8.33
N HIS A 222 6.17 -1.99 9.22
CA HIS A 222 6.77 -3.25 8.82
C HIS A 222 5.88 -4.04 7.87
N LEU A 223 4.58 -4.13 8.17
CA LEU A 223 3.61 -4.81 7.30
C LEU A 223 3.49 -4.13 5.93
N PHE A 224 3.45 -2.80 5.92
CA PHE A 224 3.35 -2.01 4.68
C PHE A 224 4.55 -2.23 3.76
N LEU A 225 5.78 -2.16 4.30
CA LEU A 225 7.00 -2.37 3.54
C LEU A 225 7.15 -3.84 3.10
N PHE A 226 6.80 -4.79 3.96
CA PHE A 226 6.79 -6.21 3.63
C PHE A 226 5.83 -6.53 2.49
N TYR A 227 4.61 -5.99 2.54
CA TYR A 227 3.62 -6.14 1.48
C TYR A 227 4.09 -5.50 0.17
N GLY A 228 4.75 -4.33 0.25
CA GLY A 228 5.39 -3.70 -0.90
C GLY A 228 6.43 -4.61 -1.56
N THR A 229 7.26 -5.27 -0.76
CA THR A 229 8.28 -6.21 -1.25
C THR A 229 7.64 -7.47 -1.86
N LEU A 230 6.54 -7.97 -1.29
CA LEU A 230 5.75 -9.07 -1.90
C LEU A 230 5.26 -8.69 -3.30
N ARG A 231 4.66 -7.52 -3.47
CA ARG A 231 4.19 -7.02 -4.77
C ARG A 231 5.33 -6.86 -5.76
N ALA A 232 6.50 -6.48 -5.30
CA ALA A 232 7.68 -6.26 -6.13
C ALA A 232 8.09 -7.50 -6.94
N SER A 233 7.77 -8.71 -6.45
CA SER A 233 8.06 -9.97 -7.14
C SER A 233 7.33 -10.14 -8.48
N THR A 234 6.24 -9.45 -8.69
CA THR A 234 5.45 -9.54 -9.93
C THR A 234 5.73 -8.38 -10.89
N LEU A 235 6.39 -7.32 -10.44
CA LEU A 235 6.59 -6.09 -11.22
C LEU A 235 7.30 -6.36 -12.55
N LEU A 236 8.51 -6.91 -12.49
CA LEU A 236 9.33 -7.05 -13.68
C LEU A 236 8.77 -8.09 -14.67
N PRO A 237 8.33 -9.29 -14.25
CA PRO A 237 7.65 -10.24 -15.15
C PRO A 237 6.43 -9.64 -15.85
N THR A 238 5.59 -8.89 -15.12
CA THR A 238 4.40 -8.27 -15.72
C THR A 238 4.78 -7.17 -16.72
N VAL A 239 5.71 -6.29 -16.38
CA VAL A 239 6.19 -5.23 -17.30
C VAL A 239 6.82 -5.84 -18.56
N MET A 240 7.61 -6.91 -18.41
CA MET A 240 8.20 -7.60 -19.56
C MET A 240 7.13 -8.22 -20.47
N THR A 241 6.12 -8.85 -19.89
CA THR A 241 4.99 -9.42 -20.66
C THR A 241 4.20 -8.34 -21.39
N LEU A 242 3.91 -7.22 -20.74
CA LEU A 242 3.23 -6.07 -21.34
C LEU A 242 4.03 -5.43 -22.48
N LYS A 243 5.37 -5.49 -22.41
CA LYS A 243 6.26 -5.06 -23.49
C LYS A 243 6.43 -6.10 -24.61
N GLY A 244 5.65 -7.19 -24.59
CA GLY A 244 5.67 -8.22 -25.61
C GLY A 244 6.77 -9.29 -25.44
N VAL A 245 7.49 -9.31 -24.33
CA VAL A 245 8.43 -10.39 -24.02
C VAL A 245 7.63 -11.66 -23.70
N ARG A 246 7.87 -12.70 -24.47
CA ARG A 246 7.17 -13.99 -24.26
C ARG A 246 7.81 -14.72 -23.09
N LEU A 247 7.13 -14.74 -21.96
CA LEU A 247 7.46 -15.53 -20.77
C LEU A 247 6.51 -16.73 -20.69
N ASN A 248 7.02 -17.89 -20.25
CA ASN A 248 6.17 -19.04 -19.98
C ASN A 248 5.69 -19.05 -18.52
N ALA A 249 4.58 -19.74 -18.24
CA ALA A 249 4.01 -19.80 -16.91
C ALA A 249 4.98 -20.40 -15.88
N LYS A 250 5.71 -21.44 -16.23
CA LYS A 250 6.72 -22.06 -15.34
C LYS A 250 7.85 -21.07 -15.02
N GLY A 251 8.32 -20.31 -16.00
CA GLY A 251 9.36 -19.30 -15.82
C GLY A 251 8.89 -18.18 -14.88
N ILE A 252 7.65 -17.70 -15.03
CA ILE A 252 7.09 -16.68 -14.14
C ILE A 252 6.98 -17.24 -12.72
N ILE A 253 6.42 -18.42 -12.52
CA ILE A 253 6.25 -19.03 -11.20
C ILE A 253 7.62 -19.24 -10.53
N THR A 254 8.58 -19.84 -11.22
CA THR A 254 9.92 -20.05 -10.66
C THR A 254 10.62 -18.74 -10.35
N GLY A 255 10.49 -17.73 -11.21
CA GLY A 255 11.04 -16.40 -10.99
C GLY A 255 10.47 -15.72 -9.74
N VAL A 256 9.14 -15.72 -9.59
CA VAL A 256 8.46 -15.14 -8.42
C VAL A 256 8.83 -15.90 -7.14
N VAL A 257 8.76 -17.23 -7.14
CA VAL A 257 9.09 -18.05 -5.97
C VAL A 257 10.55 -17.86 -5.54
N ALA A 258 11.49 -17.92 -6.48
CA ALA A 258 12.91 -17.72 -6.18
C ALA A 258 13.18 -16.29 -5.66
N ALA A 259 12.57 -15.28 -6.26
CA ALA A 259 12.70 -13.89 -5.83
C ALA A 259 12.17 -13.68 -4.40
N LEU A 260 11.04 -14.28 -4.07
CA LEU A 260 10.49 -14.25 -2.71
C LEU A 260 11.38 -15.03 -1.73
N ALA A 261 11.87 -16.20 -2.10
CA ALA A 261 12.73 -17.02 -1.25
C ALA A 261 14.06 -16.33 -0.88
N VAL A 262 14.57 -15.43 -1.73
CA VAL A 262 15.80 -14.68 -1.47
C VAL A 262 15.52 -13.28 -0.94
N GLY A 263 14.66 -12.54 -1.62
CA GLY A 263 14.43 -11.12 -1.34
C GLY A 263 13.70 -10.86 -0.02
N LEU A 264 12.68 -11.67 0.32
CA LEU A 264 11.95 -11.49 1.59
C LEU A 264 12.80 -11.77 2.84
N PRO A 265 13.61 -12.83 2.92
CA PRO A 265 14.50 -13.02 4.06
C PRO A 265 15.52 -11.89 4.22
N VAL A 266 16.11 -11.40 3.13
CA VAL A 266 17.04 -10.25 3.18
C VAL A 266 16.31 -9.00 3.67
N PHE A 267 15.11 -8.74 3.18
CA PHE A 267 14.28 -7.63 3.62
C PHE A 267 13.90 -7.76 5.13
N ALA A 268 13.46 -8.95 5.54
CA ALA A 268 13.10 -9.24 6.92
C ALA A 268 14.31 -9.06 7.88
N TYR A 269 15.47 -9.55 7.49
CA TYR A 269 16.71 -9.35 8.21
C TYR A 269 17.04 -7.85 8.38
N GLY A 270 16.93 -7.08 7.29
CA GLY A 270 17.07 -5.64 7.33
C GLY A 270 16.04 -4.93 8.22
N SER A 271 14.83 -5.49 8.32
CA SER A 271 13.78 -4.95 9.20
C SER A 271 14.07 -5.22 10.67
N VAL A 272 14.58 -6.39 11.02
CA VAL A 272 14.99 -6.75 12.39
C VAL A 272 16.19 -5.90 12.84
N LEU A 273 17.19 -5.71 11.97
CA LEU A 273 18.36 -4.88 12.25
C LEU A 273 18.13 -3.37 12.13
N ASN A 274 16.92 -2.93 11.73
CA ASN A 274 16.63 -1.55 11.36
C ASN A 274 17.59 -0.96 10.32
N SER A 275 18.14 -1.79 9.44
CA SER A 275 19.12 -1.42 8.42
C SER A 275 18.45 -1.06 7.09
N GLY A 276 18.55 0.21 6.67
CA GLY A 276 18.06 0.71 5.40
C GLY A 276 18.64 -0.02 4.19
N PRO A 277 19.97 -0.21 4.09
CA PRO A 277 20.60 -0.92 2.97
C PRO A 277 20.05 -2.33 2.76
N TYR A 278 19.86 -3.12 3.81
CA TYR A 278 19.31 -4.47 3.68
C TYR A 278 17.83 -4.48 3.27
N LYS A 279 17.02 -3.55 3.75
CA LYS A 279 15.62 -3.40 3.29
C LYS A 279 15.55 -3.10 1.81
N THR A 280 16.35 -2.14 1.36
CA THR A 280 16.48 -1.79 -0.06
C THR A 280 16.98 -2.97 -0.90
N LEU A 281 18.06 -3.62 -0.45
CA LEU A 281 18.63 -4.77 -1.15
C LEU A 281 17.60 -5.88 -1.32
N GLY A 282 16.85 -6.22 -0.27
CA GLY A 282 15.78 -7.23 -0.31
C GLY A 282 14.70 -6.88 -1.33
N SER A 283 14.23 -5.62 -1.35
CA SER A 283 13.23 -5.17 -2.31
C SER A 283 13.75 -5.20 -3.76
N LEU A 284 14.98 -4.75 -4.00
CA LEU A 284 15.60 -4.78 -5.33
C LEU A 284 15.86 -6.22 -5.81
N LEU A 285 16.36 -7.09 -4.95
CA LEU A 285 16.54 -8.51 -5.26
C LEU A 285 15.21 -9.15 -5.67
N THR A 286 14.12 -8.82 -4.96
CA THR A 286 12.79 -9.34 -5.29
C THR A 286 12.36 -8.91 -6.70
N VAL A 287 12.57 -7.64 -7.08
CA VAL A 287 12.26 -7.17 -8.44
C VAL A 287 13.15 -7.83 -9.49
N LEU A 288 14.46 -7.78 -9.30
CA LEU A 288 15.42 -8.21 -10.34
C LEU A 288 15.41 -9.72 -10.55
N LEU A 289 15.46 -10.51 -9.46
CA LEU A 289 15.46 -11.97 -9.57
C LEU A 289 14.18 -12.50 -10.20
N SER A 290 13.01 -11.91 -9.88
CA SER A 290 11.75 -12.35 -10.47
C SER A 290 11.75 -12.27 -11.99
N GLY A 291 12.23 -11.17 -12.55
CA GLY A 291 12.27 -10.98 -14.00
C GLY A 291 13.41 -11.76 -14.68
N LEU A 292 14.61 -11.71 -14.11
CA LEU A 292 15.79 -12.39 -14.69
C LEU A 292 15.59 -13.91 -14.75
N ILE A 293 15.11 -14.51 -13.67
CA ILE A 293 14.85 -15.95 -13.60
C ILE A 293 13.68 -16.33 -14.52
N ALA A 294 12.60 -15.51 -14.52
CA ALA A 294 11.49 -15.75 -15.44
C ALA A 294 11.93 -15.73 -16.90
N LEU A 295 12.82 -14.80 -17.28
CA LEU A 295 13.35 -14.71 -18.63
C LEU A 295 14.27 -15.89 -18.95
N ALA A 296 15.20 -16.23 -18.06
CA ALA A 296 16.15 -17.34 -18.25
C ALA A 296 15.44 -18.69 -18.37
N ALA A 297 14.44 -18.94 -17.51
CA ALA A 297 13.65 -20.16 -17.56
C ALA A 297 12.77 -20.24 -18.80
N SER A 298 12.26 -19.11 -19.30
CA SER A 298 11.46 -19.06 -20.53
C SER A 298 12.31 -19.22 -21.80
N GLY A 299 13.58 -18.77 -21.77
CA GLY A 299 14.53 -18.90 -22.90
C GLY A 299 14.92 -20.32 -23.19
N LYS A 300 15.06 -21.18 -22.20
CA LYS A 300 15.38 -22.58 -22.34
C LYS A 300 14.35 -23.37 -23.16
N GLU A 301 13.05 -23.10 -22.98
CA GLU A 301 11.97 -23.78 -23.74
C GLU A 301 11.92 -23.36 -25.23
N ARG A 302 12.41 -22.16 -25.58
CA ARG A 302 12.48 -21.72 -26.98
C ARG A 302 13.49 -22.53 -27.80
N HIS A 303 14.52 -23.08 -27.15
CA HIS A 303 15.53 -23.96 -27.84
C HIS A 303 15.01 -25.38 -28.06
N TYR A 304 14.06 -25.88 -27.28
CA TYR A 304 13.48 -27.21 -27.44
C TYR A 304 12.27 -27.25 -28.38
N ALA A 305 11.70 -26.09 -28.74
CA ALA A 305 10.54 -25.96 -29.62
C ALA A 305 10.89 -25.54 -31.07
N ARG A 306 12.16 -25.53 -31.43
CA ARG A 306 12.71 -25.43 -32.77
C ARG A 306 13.33 -26.78 -33.17
#